data_08834b3ce9a9551d1c7eee957a9ad4f2
#
_entry.id   08834b3ce9a9551d1c7eee957a9ad4f2
#
_cell.length_a   1.000
_cell.length_b   1.000
_cell.length_c   1.000
_cell.angle_alpha   90.00
_cell.angle_beta   90.00
_cell.angle_gamma   90.00
#
_symmetry.space_group_name_H-M   'P 1'
#
loop_
_entity.id
_entity.type
_entity.pdbx_description
1 polymer ?
#
loop_
_entity_poly.entity_id
_entity_poly.type
_entity_poly.pdbx_seq_one_letter_code
_entity_poly.pdbx_strand_id
1 'polypeptide(L)'
;AGEGHTCALLDNGDVKCWGDDHWGQVGDGGGGTQTYAPSTTPIDFGTGRTAVAIDAGEHYACAILDNGDFKCWGHNDKDQFGASVSSTGVHNYQPSNAINLGAGRTAVAVSAGEDHTCAILDNGDLKCMGYNNNGQLGDGTTTNRATPVSVNLGTGRTAVAVSAGGSHTCAILDNGDLKCWGGGGAGALGHGANTNLLAPPSTAIDPVSYTHLTLPTKALVV
;
A
#
# COMPACT_ATOMS: atom_id res chain seq x y z
N ALA A 1 0.72 -10.82 -2.00
CA ALA A 1 1.21 -11.29 -3.31
C ALA A 1 0.93 -10.21 -4.35
N GLY A 2 1.90 -9.94 -5.22
CA GLY A 2 1.74 -9.05 -6.37
C GLY A 2 1.18 -9.79 -7.59
N GLU A 3 1.17 -9.14 -8.78
CA GLU A 3 0.65 -9.74 -10.01
C GLU A 3 1.49 -10.95 -10.45
N GLY A 4 2.80 -10.81 -10.48
CA GLY A 4 3.72 -11.86 -10.97
C GLY A 4 4.70 -12.37 -9.90
N HIS A 5 4.65 -11.88 -8.67
CA HIS A 5 5.57 -12.25 -7.60
C HIS A 5 4.88 -12.49 -6.27
N THR A 6 5.54 -13.19 -5.39
CA THR A 6 5.06 -13.50 -4.05
C THR A 6 6.15 -13.22 -3.03
N CYS A 7 5.80 -12.61 -1.91
CA CYS A 7 6.68 -12.42 -0.77
C CYS A 7 6.11 -13.10 0.47
N ALA A 8 6.97 -13.69 1.28
CA ALA A 8 6.62 -14.30 2.55
C ALA A 8 7.47 -13.69 3.68
N LEU A 9 6.80 -13.29 4.74
CA LEU A 9 7.41 -12.92 6.02
C LEU A 9 7.49 -14.18 6.88
N LEU A 10 8.68 -14.50 7.34
CA LEU A 10 8.96 -15.67 8.17
C LEU A 10 8.84 -15.30 9.66
N ASP A 11 8.75 -16.31 10.52
CA ASP A 11 8.63 -16.17 11.98
C ASP A 11 9.83 -15.51 12.66
N ASN A 12 11.01 -15.57 12.01
CA ASN A 12 12.22 -14.89 12.46
C ASN A 12 12.36 -13.44 11.95
N GLY A 13 11.36 -12.94 11.19
CA GLY A 13 11.36 -11.62 10.59
C GLY A 13 12.12 -11.50 9.25
N ASP A 14 12.61 -12.61 8.71
CA ASP A 14 13.18 -12.65 7.36
C ASP A 14 12.05 -12.52 6.31
N VAL A 15 12.36 -11.89 5.18
CA VAL A 15 11.47 -11.83 4.02
C VAL A 15 12.13 -12.54 2.85
N LYS A 16 11.36 -13.37 2.17
CA LYS A 16 11.75 -14.04 0.93
C LYS A 16 10.70 -13.82 -0.14
N CYS A 17 11.14 -13.42 -1.32
CA CYS A 17 10.28 -13.26 -2.47
C CYS A 17 10.71 -14.18 -3.62
N TRP A 18 9.78 -14.46 -4.54
CA TRP A 18 9.98 -15.24 -5.75
C TRP A 18 8.94 -14.88 -6.81
N GLY A 19 9.17 -15.30 -8.03
CA GLY A 19 8.32 -15.04 -9.18
C GLY A 19 9.02 -14.16 -10.19
N ASP A 20 8.25 -13.26 -10.81
CA ASP A 20 8.78 -12.29 -11.76
C ASP A 20 9.70 -11.29 -11.05
N ASP A 21 10.85 -11.00 -11.69
CA ASP A 21 11.86 -10.07 -11.17
C ASP A 21 12.33 -9.08 -12.24
N HIS A 22 11.51 -8.87 -13.26
CA HIS A 22 11.86 -7.95 -14.35
C HIS A 22 12.19 -6.54 -13.84
N TRP A 23 11.53 -6.14 -12.76
CA TRP A 23 11.64 -4.82 -12.15
C TRP A 23 12.37 -4.83 -10.80
N GLY A 24 12.93 -5.96 -10.37
CA GLY A 24 13.58 -6.11 -9.07
C GLY A 24 12.61 -6.35 -7.91
N GLN A 25 11.39 -6.79 -8.19
CA GLN A 25 10.36 -7.02 -7.18
C GLN A 25 10.65 -8.20 -6.24
N VAL A 26 11.60 -9.07 -6.59
CA VAL A 26 12.09 -10.12 -5.70
C VAL A 26 13.03 -9.57 -4.62
N GLY A 27 13.71 -8.44 -4.87
CA GLY A 27 14.48 -7.72 -3.85
C GLY A 27 15.82 -8.36 -3.45
N ASP A 28 16.36 -9.26 -4.27
CA ASP A 28 17.59 -10.00 -3.99
C ASP A 28 18.88 -9.28 -4.48
N GLY A 29 18.72 -8.07 -5.03
CA GLY A 29 19.80 -7.27 -5.62
C GLY A 29 20.12 -7.60 -7.06
N GLY A 30 19.44 -8.59 -7.62
CA GLY A 30 19.43 -8.91 -9.05
C GLY A 30 18.26 -8.22 -9.75
N GLY A 31 18.05 -8.57 -11.01
CA GLY A 31 16.89 -8.15 -11.79
C GLY A 31 16.91 -8.76 -13.18
N GLY A 32 15.72 -8.84 -13.80
CA GLY A 32 15.57 -9.33 -15.17
C GLY A 32 15.46 -10.84 -15.34
N THR A 33 15.52 -11.62 -14.28
CA THR A 33 15.32 -13.08 -14.32
C THR A 33 14.21 -13.50 -13.36
N GLN A 34 13.33 -14.37 -13.85
CA GLN A 34 12.30 -14.97 -13.00
C GLN A 34 12.92 -15.97 -12.03
N THR A 35 12.46 -15.97 -10.79
CA THR A 35 12.83 -16.95 -9.76
C THR A 35 11.65 -17.90 -9.50
N TYR A 36 11.87 -19.20 -9.71
CA TYR A 36 10.80 -20.21 -9.59
C TYR A 36 10.67 -20.80 -8.19
N ALA A 37 11.50 -20.36 -7.25
CA ALA A 37 11.48 -20.78 -5.86
C ALA A 37 11.93 -19.62 -4.96
N PRO A 38 11.53 -19.62 -3.67
CA PRO A 38 12.02 -18.62 -2.72
C PRO A 38 13.55 -18.59 -2.69
N SER A 39 14.12 -17.38 -2.64
CA SER A 39 15.56 -17.20 -2.52
C SER A 39 16.11 -17.95 -1.29
N THR A 40 17.31 -18.52 -1.43
CA THR A 40 18.02 -19.12 -0.28
C THR A 40 18.46 -18.08 0.75
N THR A 41 18.71 -16.84 0.30
CA THR A 41 19.04 -15.70 1.15
C THR A 41 17.81 -14.82 1.37
N PRO A 42 17.54 -14.33 2.59
CA PRO A 42 16.49 -13.35 2.81
C PRO A 42 16.87 -11.98 2.22
N ILE A 43 15.86 -11.11 2.06
CA ILE A 43 16.07 -9.72 1.65
C ILE A 43 16.87 -9.00 2.74
N ASP A 44 17.89 -8.24 2.34
CA ASP A 44 18.72 -7.45 3.25
C ASP A 44 18.07 -6.09 3.53
N PHE A 45 17.55 -5.92 4.72
CA PHE A 45 17.03 -4.64 5.22
C PHE A 45 18.06 -3.77 5.93
N GLY A 46 19.31 -4.21 6.00
CA GLY A 46 20.39 -3.61 6.77
C GLY A 46 20.69 -4.36 8.07
N THR A 47 21.87 -4.09 8.64
CA THR A 47 22.40 -4.85 9.78
C THR A 47 21.45 -4.91 10.96
N GLY A 48 21.04 -6.12 11.33
CA GLY A 48 20.20 -6.41 12.49
C GLY A 48 18.75 -5.94 12.37
N ARG A 49 18.27 -5.67 11.13
CA ARG A 49 16.86 -5.33 10.88
C ARG A 49 16.07 -6.54 10.44
N THR A 50 14.84 -6.62 10.92
CA THR A 50 13.84 -7.63 10.54
C THR A 50 12.54 -6.96 10.14
N ALA A 51 11.76 -7.60 9.29
CA ALA A 51 10.43 -7.12 8.94
C ALA A 51 9.39 -7.58 9.97
N VAL A 52 8.39 -6.73 10.21
CA VAL A 52 7.22 -7.03 11.06
C VAL A 52 5.93 -7.05 10.25
N ALA A 53 5.93 -6.45 9.06
CA ALA A 53 4.81 -6.51 8.10
C ALA A 53 5.35 -6.37 6.68
N ILE A 54 4.66 -6.98 5.71
CA ILE A 54 4.93 -6.84 4.28
C ILE A 54 3.62 -6.71 3.51
N ASP A 55 3.68 -6.01 2.39
CA ASP A 55 2.63 -6.06 1.37
C ASP A 55 3.25 -5.92 -0.02
N ALA A 56 2.55 -6.44 -1.04
CA ALA A 56 3.04 -6.46 -2.42
C ALA A 56 2.00 -5.86 -3.35
N GLY A 57 2.42 -4.82 -4.06
CA GLY A 57 1.69 -4.22 -5.17
C GLY A 57 1.88 -5.00 -6.47
N GLU A 58 1.55 -4.39 -7.61
CA GLU A 58 1.63 -5.07 -8.91
C GLU A 58 3.05 -5.56 -9.20
N HIS A 59 4.03 -4.67 -9.21
CA HIS A 59 5.44 -4.94 -9.56
C HIS A 59 6.44 -4.43 -8.50
N TYR A 60 6.01 -4.26 -7.28
CA TYR A 60 6.85 -3.80 -6.17
C TYR A 60 6.37 -4.40 -4.86
N ALA A 61 7.19 -4.31 -3.83
CA ALA A 61 6.81 -4.73 -2.49
C ALA A 61 7.33 -3.77 -1.44
N CYS A 62 6.70 -3.78 -0.28
CA CYS A 62 7.01 -2.92 0.85
C CYS A 62 7.08 -3.72 2.15
N ALA A 63 7.91 -3.27 3.08
CA ALA A 63 8.05 -3.82 4.41
C ALA A 63 8.05 -2.72 5.48
N ILE A 64 7.48 -3.02 6.63
CA ILE A 64 7.68 -2.28 7.87
C ILE A 64 8.67 -3.08 8.70
N LEU A 65 9.70 -2.42 9.20
CA LEU A 65 10.76 -3.04 9.97
C LEU A 65 10.52 -2.94 11.49
N ASP A 66 11.27 -3.70 12.24
CA ASP A 66 11.25 -3.77 13.71
C ASP A 66 11.49 -2.43 14.43
N ASN A 67 12.14 -1.49 13.76
CA ASN A 67 12.37 -0.12 14.25
C ASN A 67 11.33 0.89 13.73
N GLY A 68 10.31 0.43 12.99
CA GLY A 68 9.29 1.28 12.38
C GLY A 68 9.69 1.93 11.06
N ASP A 69 10.89 1.65 10.53
CA ASP A 69 11.27 2.07 9.19
C ASP A 69 10.35 1.45 8.15
N PHE A 70 10.01 2.23 7.15
CA PHE A 70 9.19 1.79 6.02
C PHE A 70 10.05 1.76 4.76
N LYS A 71 10.19 0.60 4.14
CA LYS A 71 11.03 0.39 2.96
C LYS A 71 10.26 -0.32 1.86
N CYS A 72 10.51 0.05 0.60
CA CYS A 72 9.94 -0.60 -0.57
C CYS A 72 11.01 -0.86 -1.62
N TRP A 73 10.74 -1.81 -2.53
CA TRP A 73 11.61 -2.20 -3.62
C TRP A 73 10.79 -2.68 -4.82
N GLY A 74 11.41 -2.76 -6.00
CA GLY A 74 10.79 -3.10 -7.25
C GLY A 74 10.58 -1.89 -8.16
N HIS A 75 9.49 -1.87 -8.89
CA HIS A 75 9.13 -0.83 -9.86
C HIS A 75 8.69 0.48 -9.19
N ASN A 76 9.15 1.63 -9.68
CA ASN A 76 8.88 2.95 -9.09
C ASN A 76 8.71 4.08 -10.12
N ASP A 77 8.23 3.80 -11.32
CA ASP A 77 8.08 4.81 -12.38
C ASP A 77 6.96 5.81 -12.13
N LYS A 78 6.07 5.53 -11.18
CA LYS A 78 4.99 6.40 -10.71
C LYS A 78 5.25 6.97 -9.32
N ASP A 79 6.48 6.85 -8.81
CA ASP A 79 6.83 7.26 -7.45
C ASP A 79 6.03 6.50 -6.36
N GLN A 80 5.61 5.24 -6.63
CA GLN A 80 4.74 4.48 -5.75
C GLN A 80 5.32 4.23 -4.36
N PHE A 81 6.62 4.39 -4.18
CA PHE A 81 7.28 4.42 -2.86
C PHE A 81 8.25 5.60 -2.68
N GLY A 82 8.01 6.69 -3.44
CA GLY A 82 8.62 7.98 -3.21
C GLY A 82 9.94 8.23 -3.95
N ALA A 83 10.31 9.51 -4.04
CA ALA A 83 11.50 9.98 -4.74
C ALA A 83 12.83 9.70 -4.00
N SER A 84 12.79 9.26 -2.76
CA SER A 84 14.00 8.99 -1.96
C SER A 84 14.80 7.79 -2.46
N VAL A 85 14.25 7.06 -3.42
CA VAL A 85 14.85 5.89 -4.03
C VAL A 85 15.07 6.16 -5.52
N SER A 86 16.15 6.87 -5.84
CA SER A 86 16.69 7.10 -7.20
C SER A 86 15.73 7.68 -8.25
N SER A 87 15.84 8.97 -8.48
CA SER A 87 15.17 9.72 -9.56
C SER A 87 15.66 9.40 -10.99
N THR A 88 16.53 8.40 -11.17
CA THR A 88 17.14 8.04 -12.47
C THR A 88 16.99 6.58 -12.83
N GLY A 89 16.48 5.75 -11.94
CA GLY A 89 16.25 4.34 -12.16
C GLY A 89 14.82 3.98 -11.82
N VAL A 90 14.16 3.43 -12.78
CA VAL A 90 12.78 2.96 -12.71
C VAL A 90 12.64 1.79 -11.74
N HIS A 91 13.78 1.28 -11.21
CA HIS A 91 13.82 0.04 -10.43
C HIS A 91 14.71 0.17 -9.20
N ASN A 92 14.24 -0.35 -8.11
CA ASN A 92 15.01 -0.53 -6.89
C ASN A 92 15.12 -2.02 -6.57
N TYR A 93 16.26 -2.60 -6.91
CA TYR A 93 16.50 -4.03 -6.75
C TYR A 93 16.68 -4.48 -5.30
N GLN A 94 16.82 -3.55 -4.36
CA GLN A 94 16.93 -3.80 -2.92
C GLN A 94 16.31 -2.67 -2.10
N PRO A 95 15.72 -2.95 -0.93
CA PRO A 95 15.15 -1.92 -0.07
C PRO A 95 16.23 -1.08 0.62
N SER A 96 16.77 -0.06 -0.07
CA SER A 96 17.94 0.70 0.37
C SER A 96 17.63 1.73 1.46
N ASN A 97 16.71 2.66 1.20
CA ASN A 97 16.42 3.78 2.10
C ASN A 97 15.03 3.68 2.73
N ALA A 98 14.91 4.13 3.99
CA ALA A 98 13.62 4.28 4.61
C ALA A 98 12.86 5.48 3.99
N ILE A 99 11.56 5.28 3.78
CA ILE A 99 10.65 6.31 3.28
C ILE A 99 10.34 7.27 4.43
N ASN A 100 10.51 8.56 4.19
CA ASN A 100 10.24 9.59 5.19
C ASN A 100 8.72 9.82 5.35
N LEU A 101 8.16 9.33 6.44
CA LEU A 101 6.75 9.49 6.79
C LEU A 101 6.44 10.78 7.56
N GLY A 102 7.46 11.60 7.83
CA GLY A 102 7.39 12.80 8.67
C GLY A 102 8.15 12.63 9.98
N ALA A 103 8.52 13.75 10.61
CA ALA A 103 9.40 13.74 11.78
C ALA A 103 8.80 12.92 12.94
N GLY A 104 9.55 11.91 13.37
CA GLY A 104 9.20 11.06 14.51
C GLY A 104 8.00 10.13 14.30
N ARG A 105 7.60 9.89 13.05
CA ARG A 105 6.51 8.95 12.74
C ARG A 105 7.06 7.64 12.19
N THR A 106 6.40 6.55 12.59
CA THR A 106 6.66 5.19 12.11
C THR A 106 5.41 4.61 11.47
N ALA A 107 5.58 3.70 10.52
CA ALA A 107 4.47 2.95 9.95
C ALA A 107 4.07 1.80 10.87
N VAL A 108 2.77 1.54 11.00
CA VAL A 108 2.21 0.39 11.73
C VAL A 108 1.41 -0.54 10.82
N ALA A 109 0.97 -0.06 9.66
CA ALA A 109 0.35 -0.86 8.62
C ALA A 109 0.70 -0.29 7.24
N VAL A 110 0.76 -1.15 6.25
CA VAL A 110 1.01 -0.80 4.85
C VAL A 110 0.01 -1.50 3.96
N SER A 111 -0.39 -0.81 2.89
CA SER A 111 -1.08 -1.44 1.77
C SER A 111 -0.55 -0.92 0.45
N ALA A 112 -0.15 -1.84 -0.39
CA ALA A 112 0.43 -1.61 -1.71
C ALA A 112 -0.62 -1.91 -2.79
N GLY A 113 -0.99 -0.90 -3.57
CA GLY A 113 -1.87 -1.05 -4.72
C GLY A 113 -1.10 -1.35 -6.00
N GLU A 114 -1.74 -1.13 -7.16
CA GLU A 114 -1.07 -1.28 -8.46
C GLU A 114 0.15 -0.34 -8.54
N ASP A 115 -0.06 0.96 -8.46
CA ASP A 115 0.95 2.01 -8.61
C ASP A 115 0.91 3.06 -7.48
N HIS A 116 0.32 2.75 -6.34
CA HIS A 116 0.29 3.65 -5.19
C HIS A 116 0.39 2.88 -3.89
N THR A 117 0.95 3.52 -2.89
CA THR A 117 1.17 2.90 -1.57
C THR A 117 0.56 3.78 -0.48
N CYS A 118 -0.10 3.15 0.47
CA CYS A 118 -0.64 3.80 1.66
C CYS A 118 -0.06 3.18 2.93
N ALA A 119 0.20 4.00 3.94
CA ALA A 119 0.67 3.56 5.25
C ALA A 119 -0.14 4.23 6.37
N ILE A 120 -0.52 3.45 7.36
CA ILE A 120 -1.06 3.95 8.63
C ILE A 120 0.13 4.17 9.57
N LEU A 121 0.16 5.33 10.20
CA LEU A 121 1.21 5.74 11.11
C LEU A 121 0.86 5.37 12.57
N ASP A 122 1.85 5.44 13.44
CA ASP A 122 1.77 5.18 14.88
C ASP A 122 0.71 6.03 15.62
N ASN A 123 0.31 7.16 15.06
CA ASN A 123 -0.75 8.03 15.57
C ASN A 123 -2.11 7.84 14.88
N GLY A 124 -2.22 6.86 13.98
CA GLY A 124 -3.41 6.57 13.21
C GLY A 124 -3.64 7.47 11.99
N ASP A 125 -2.73 8.40 11.68
CA ASP A 125 -2.77 9.15 10.43
C ASP A 125 -2.57 8.21 9.25
N LEU A 126 -3.27 8.47 8.15
CA LEU A 126 -3.09 7.76 6.88
C LEU A 126 -2.31 8.63 5.91
N LYS A 127 -1.26 8.09 5.31
CA LYS A 127 -0.52 8.72 4.23
C LYS A 127 -0.43 7.83 3.02
N CYS A 128 -0.56 8.43 1.83
CA CYS A 128 -0.44 7.73 0.56
C CYS A 128 0.53 8.46 -0.37
N MET A 129 1.12 7.73 -1.34
CA MET A 129 2.05 8.25 -2.35
C MET A 129 1.98 7.41 -3.62
N GLY A 130 2.52 7.94 -4.72
CA GLY A 130 2.55 7.29 -6.01
C GLY A 130 1.57 7.89 -7.00
N TYR A 131 1.00 7.03 -7.84
CA TYR A 131 0.06 7.39 -8.91
C TYR A 131 -1.27 7.91 -8.36
N ASN A 132 -1.81 8.97 -9.01
CA ASN A 132 -3.00 9.68 -8.50
C ASN A 132 -4.00 10.13 -9.56
N ASN A 133 -3.90 9.65 -10.79
CA ASN A 133 -4.76 10.15 -11.88
C ASN A 133 -6.26 9.95 -11.64
N ASN A 134 -6.64 9.04 -10.75
CA ASN A 134 -8.03 8.81 -10.34
C ASN A 134 -8.35 9.38 -8.96
N GLY A 135 -7.40 10.03 -8.27
CA GLY A 135 -7.56 10.52 -6.91
C GLY A 135 -7.32 9.46 -5.83
N GLN A 136 -6.67 8.34 -6.16
CA GLN A 136 -6.45 7.22 -5.23
C GLN A 136 -5.61 7.57 -4.00
N LEU A 137 -4.85 8.66 -4.02
CA LEU A 137 -4.11 9.16 -2.85
C LEU A 137 -5.00 9.89 -1.84
N GLY A 138 -6.19 10.32 -2.24
CA GLY A 138 -7.15 10.95 -1.33
C GLY A 138 -6.79 12.36 -0.86
N ASP A 139 -5.88 13.05 -1.55
CA ASP A 139 -5.40 14.40 -1.22
C ASP A 139 -6.23 15.54 -1.85
N GLY A 140 -7.35 15.19 -2.51
CA GLY A 140 -8.22 16.14 -3.21
C GLY A 140 -7.73 16.52 -4.61
N THR A 141 -6.67 15.89 -5.11
CA THR A 141 -6.08 16.17 -6.43
C THR A 141 -5.98 14.92 -7.30
N THR A 142 -5.51 15.09 -8.52
CA THR A 142 -5.13 13.99 -9.43
C THR A 142 -3.63 14.03 -9.77
N THR A 143 -2.82 14.67 -8.91
CA THR A 143 -1.38 14.81 -9.12
C THR A 143 -0.63 13.69 -8.42
N ASN A 144 0.24 12.98 -9.14
CA ASN A 144 1.13 11.97 -8.55
C ASN A 144 1.99 12.59 -7.45
N ARG A 145 2.31 11.82 -6.44
CA ARG A 145 3.09 12.28 -5.27
C ARG A 145 4.31 11.39 -5.04
N ALA A 146 5.47 11.98 -5.24
CA ALA A 146 6.76 11.38 -4.90
C ALA A 146 7.11 11.46 -3.40
N THR A 147 6.25 12.07 -2.60
CA THR A 147 6.37 12.13 -1.12
C THR A 147 5.03 11.79 -0.49
N PRO A 148 5.01 11.08 0.64
CA PRO A 148 3.77 10.71 1.30
C PRO A 148 2.92 11.93 1.67
N VAL A 149 1.67 11.97 1.20
CA VAL A 149 0.69 13.02 1.53
C VAL A 149 -0.32 12.51 2.54
N SER A 150 -0.77 13.39 3.44
CA SER A 150 -1.78 13.04 4.44
C SER A 150 -3.17 12.98 3.81
N VAL A 151 -3.92 11.94 4.16
CA VAL A 151 -5.31 11.75 3.77
C VAL A 151 -6.22 12.34 4.85
N ASN A 152 -7.13 13.22 4.45
CA ASN A 152 -8.11 13.78 5.40
C ASN A 152 -9.29 12.81 5.60
N LEU A 153 -9.27 12.08 6.69
CA LEU A 153 -10.32 11.10 7.05
C LEU A 153 -11.55 11.73 7.70
N GLY A 154 -11.51 13.02 8.03
CA GLY A 154 -12.51 13.76 8.79
C GLY A 154 -11.99 14.17 10.17
N THR A 155 -12.66 15.14 10.80
CA THR A 155 -12.21 15.74 12.07
C THR A 155 -12.10 14.69 13.18
N GLY A 156 -10.90 14.54 13.73
CA GLY A 156 -10.61 13.64 14.84
C GLY A 156 -10.70 12.15 14.50
N ARG A 157 -10.69 11.79 13.20
CA ARG A 157 -10.71 10.38 12.78
C ARG A 157 -9.31 9.89 12.45
N THR A 158 -9.06 8.63 12.78
CA THR A 158 -7.84 7.88 12.45
C THR A 158 -8.17 6.62 11.67
N ALA A 159 -7.22 6.10 10.90
CA ALA A 159 -7.36 4.83 10.22
C ALA A 159 -6.93 3.67 11.14
N VAL A 160 -7.69 2.57 11.12
CA VAL A 160 -7.34 1.32 11.78
C VAL A 160 -7.03 0.21 10.78
N ALA A 161 -7.49 0.34 9.53
CA ALA A 161 -7.12 -0.53 8.42
C ALA A 161 -7.15 0.25 7.11
N VAL A 162 -6.33 -0.15 6.16
CA VAL A 162 -6.27 0.40 4.80
C VAL A 162 -6.11 -0.73 3.80
N SER A 163 -6.74 -0.57 2.63
CA SER A 163 -6.58 -1.46 1.48
C SER A 163 -6.48 -0.63 0.21
N ALA A 164 -5.38 -0.76 -0.49
CA ALA A 164 -5.12 -0.16 -1.78
C ALA A 164 -5.41 -1.17 -2.89
N GLY A 165 -6.28 -0.79 -3.82
CA GLY A 165 -6.60 -1.58 -5.01
C GLY A 165 -5.79 -1.11 -6.23
N GLY A 166 -6.26 -1.41 -7.44
CA GLY A 166 -5.61 -0.93 -8.67
C GLY A 166 -5.62 0.59 -8.75
N SER A 167 -6.80 1.20 -8.71
CA SER A 167 -6.95 2.65 -8.86
C SER A 167 -7.78 3.31 -7.76
N HIS A 168 -8.02 2.64 -6.64
CA HIS A 168 -8.81 3.13 -5.52
C HIS A 168 -8.21 2.70 -4.18
N THR A 169 -8.63 3.35 -3.13
CA THR A 169 -8.20 3.06 -1.75
C THR A 169 -9.41 3.04 -0.84
N CYS A 170 -9.45 2.11 0.08
CA CYS A 170 -10.46 2.04 1.14
C CYS A 170 -9.77 2.07 2.51
N ALA A 171 -10.41 2.67 3.50
CA ALA A 171 -9.95 2.66 4.88
C ALA A 171 -11.12 2.42 5.85
N ILE A 172 -10.83 1.67 6.91
CA ILE A 172 -11.70 1.56 8.07
C ILE A 172 -11.17 2.52 9.13
N LEU A 173 -12.07 3.31 9.69
CA LEU A 173 -11.74 4.32 10.68
C LEU A 173 -11.94 3.80 12.11
N ASP A 174 -11.42 4.54 13.08
CA ASP A 174 -11.49 4.27 14.52
C ASP A 174 -12.92 4.12 15.08
N ASN A 175 -13.91 4.69 14.39
CA ASN A 175 -15.33 4.56 14.74
C ASN A 175 -16.06 3.44 13.95
N GLY A 176 -15.35 2.65 13.14
CA GLY A 176 -15.91 1.59 12.31
C GLY A 176 -16.41 2.04 10.94
N ASP A 177 -16.34 3.31 10.61
CA ASP A 177 -16.74 3.82 9.28
C ASP A 177 -15.82 3.24 8.19
N LEU A 178 -16.42 2.78 7.08
CA LEU A 178 -15.72 2.44 5.86
C LEU A 178 -15.79 3.63 4.89
N LYS A 179 -14.64 4.04 4.36
CA LYS A 179 -14.54 5.06 3.32
C LYS A 179 -13.67 4.57 2.18
N CYS A 180 -14.14 4.75 0.94
CA CYS A 180 -13.37 4.45 -0.27
C CYS A 180 -13.29 5.68 -1.16
N TRP A 181 -12.17 5.85 -1.86
CA TRP A 181 -11.91 6.96 -2.78
C TRP A 181 -10.98 6.53 -3.91
N GLY A 182 -10.78 7.37 -4.90
CA GLY A 182 -10.04 7.05 -6.11
C GLY A 182 -10.98 6.74 -7.27
N GLY A 183 -10.62 5.75 -8.09
CA GLY A 183 -11.36 5.32 -9.26
C GLY A 183 -12.69 4.67 -8.91
N GLY A 184 -13.79 5.27 -9.37
CA GLY A 184 -15.16 4.79 -9.12
C GLY A 184 -15.74 3.87 -10.19
N GLY A 185 -14.91 3.44 -11.17
CA GLY A 185 -15.35 2.57 -12.26
C GLY A 185 -16.03 1.30 -11.75
N ALA A 186 -17.07 0.86 -12.45
CA ALA A 186 -17.89 -0.32 -12.09
C ALA A 186 -18.49 -0.28 -10.66
N GLY A 187 -18.61 0.91 -10.05
CA GLY A 187 -19.14 1.06 -8.71
C GLY A 187 -18.18 0.63 -7.59
N ALA A 188 -16.88 0.55 -7.86
CA ALA A 188 -15.87 0.05 -6.93
C ALA A 188 -15.83 0.78 -5.57
N LEU A 189 -16.26 2.05 -5.54
CA LEU A 189 -16.26 2.85 -4.31
C LEU A 189 -17.51 2.64 -3.44
N GLY A 190 -18.53 1.91 -3.89
CA GLY A 190 -19.73 1.61 -3.10
C GLY A 190 -20.62 2.82 -2.74
N HIS A 191 -20.44 3.99 -3.37
CA HIS A 191 -21.19 5.20 -3.08
C HIS A 191 -22.41 5.45 -4.00
N GLY A 192 -22.79 4.42 -4.77
CA GLY A 192 -23.99 4.46 -5.62
C GLY A 192 -23.80 5.14 -6.99
N ALA A 193 -22.54 5.46 -7.38
CA ALA A 193 -22.20 6.05 -8.66
C ALA A 193 -20.88 5.50 -9.23
N ASN A 194 -20.65 5.74 -10.53
CA ASN A 194 -19.41 5.35 -11.22
C ASN A 194 -18.40 6.51 -11.36
N THR A 195 -18.44 7.44 -10.42
CA THR A 195 -17.59 8.64 -10.45
C THR A 195 -16.39 8.48 -9.51
N ASN A 196 -15.26 9.04 -9.93
CA ASN A 196 -14.07 9.09 -9.07
C ASN A 196 -14.31 10.05 -7.89
N LEU A 197 -13.75 9.71 -6.74
CA LEU A 197 -13.68 10.57 -5.56
C LEU A 197 -12.22 10.91 -5.28
N LEU A 198 -11.86 12.18 -5.32
CA LEU A 198 -10.48 12.63 -5.14
C LEU A 198 -10.05 12.68 -3.67
N ALA A 199 -10.98 12.49 -2.75
CA ALA A 199 -10.76 12.44 -1.31
C ALA A 199 -11.78 11.52 -0.64
N PRO A 200 -11.51 11.04 0.58
CA PRO A 200 -12.49 10.28 1.35
C PRO A 200 -13.81 11.03 1.48
N PRO A 201 -14.96 10.37 1.20
CA PRO A 201 -16.26 11.00 1.28
C PRO A 201 -16.59 11.42 2.73
N SER A 202 -17.44 12.46 2.87
CA SER A 202 -17.90 12.88 4.20
C SER A 202 -18.79 11.85 4.88
N THR A 203 -19.54 11.07 4.09
CA THR A 203 -20.39 9.97 4.56
C THR A 203 -19.68 8.63 4.41
N ALA A 204 -19.79 7.78 5.41
CA ALA A 204 -19.31 6.41 5.33
C ALA A 204 -20.13 5.61 4.32
N ILE A 205 -19.51 4.56 3.77
CA ILE A 205 -20.19 3.51 3.03
C ILE A 205 -20.86 2.62 4.07
N ASP A 206 -22.17 2.41 3.94
CA ASP A 206 -22.89 1.44 4.76
C ASP A 206 -23.01 0.11 4.01
N PRO A 207 -22.15 -0.88 4.29
CA PRO A 207 -22.21 -2.18 3.62
C PRO A 207 -23.45 -3.00 4.03
N VAL A 208 -24.19 -2.57 5.06
CA VAL A 208 -25.35 -3.29 5.61
C VAL A 208 -26.67 -2.72 5.12
N SER A 209 -26.68 -1.55 4.50
CA SER A 209 -27.89 -0.84 4.07
C SER A 209 -28.56 -1.39 2.79
N TYR A 210 -28.11 -2.53 2.26
CA TYR A 210 -28.87 -3.25 1.23
C TYR A 210 -30.00 -4.04 1.89
N THR A 211 -31.11 -3.40 2.14
CA THR A 211 -32.35 -4.01 2.67
C THR A 211 -33.10 -4.85 1.63
N HIS A 212 -32.43 -5.62 0.82
CA HIS A 212 -33.05 -6.67 0.03
C HIS A 212 -32.07 -7.80 -0.28
N LEU A 213 -31.75 -8.60 0.74
CA LEU A 213 -31.51 -10.04 0.62
C LEU A 213 -31.22 -10.60 2.02
N THR A 214 -32.17 -11.34 2.54
CA THR A 214 -31.96 -12.25 3.65
C THR A 214 -30.94 -13.31 3.24
N LEU A 215 -29.67 -13.10 3.57
CA LEU A 215 -28.64 -14.12 3.53
C LEU A 215 -27.96 -14.21 4.89
N PRO A 216 -27.72 -15.43 5.39
CA PRO A 216 -27.16 -15.61 6.72
C PRO A 216 -25.72 -15.09 6.78
N THR A 217 -25.49 -14.29 7.81
CA THR A 217 -24.23 -13.80 8.33
C THR A 217 -23.01 -14.66 8.07
N LYS A 218 -22.13 -14.20 7.19
CA LYS A 218 -20.66 -14.20 7.29
C LYS A 218 -20.09 -13.65 5.97
N ALA A 219 -19.93 -12.34 5.86
CA ALA A 219 -19.01 -11.78 4.89
C ALA A 219 -17.62 -11.77 5.53
N LEU A 220 -16.78 -12.71 5.12
CA LEU A 220 -15.35 -12.66 5.32
C LEU A 220 -14.82 -11.81 4.16
N VAL A 221 -14.36 -10.60 4.43
CA VAL A 221 -13.62 -9.80 3.45
C VAL A 221 -12.18 -10.28 3.53
N VAL A 222 -11.73 -10.96 2.49
CA VAL A 222 -10.33 -11.34 2.26
C VAL A 222 -9.77 -10.41 1.19
#